data_e84c9c30f5f76463e13aa9b8acda6dbb
#
_entry.id   e84c9c30f5f76463e13aa9b8acda6dbb
#
_cell.length_a   1.000
_cell.length_b   1.000
_cell.length_c   1.000
_cell.angle_alpha   90.00
_cell.angle_beta   90.00
_cell.angle_gamma   90.00
#
_symmetry.space_group_name_H-M   'P 1'
#
loop_
_entity.id
_entity.type
_entity.pdbx_description
1 polymer ?
#
loop_
_entity_poly.entity_id
_entity_poly.type
_entity_poly.pdbx_seq_one_letter_code
_entity_poly.pdbx_strand_id
1 'polypeptide(L)'
;VATRRAARERALGLCYEAEARGSAPTAVLDEQPVPPDPYALVLVRGVAAHREEIDALLTRYSEHWSVPRMPAVDRALLRIGTYELGWEPDLPRAVVINEAVELAQEYSTKDSGRFVNALLSRIADHL
;
A
#
# COMPACT_ATOMS: atom_id res chain seq x y z
N VAL A 1 10.34 8.36 -17.86
CA VAL A 1 9.07 8.26 -17.16
C VAL A 1 9.01 6.94 -16.41
N ALA A 2 8.77 7.01 -15.12
CA ALA A 2 8.69 5.81 -14.30
C ALA A 2 7.42 5.00 -14.61
N THR A 3 7.54 3.67 -14.53
CA THR A 3 6.38 2.79 -14.68
C THR A 3 5.51 2.86 -13.42
N ARG A 4 4.27 2.38 -13.52
CA ARG A 4 3.40 2.24 -12.35
C ARG A 4 4.02 1.30 -11.31
N ARG A 5 4.70 0.23 -11.75
CA ARG A 5 5.40 -0.68 -10.86
C ARG A 5 6.50 0.07 -10.08
N ALA A 6 7.34 0.84 -10.77
CA ALA A 6 8.39 1.61 -10.12
C ALA A 6 7.83 2.66 -9.16
N ALA A 7 6.72 3.31 -9.53
CA ALA A 7 6.05 4.26 -8.64
C ALA A 7 5.53 3.58 -7.37
N ARG A 8 4.95 2.38 -7.50
CA ARG A 8 4.48 1.61 -6.34
C ARG A 8 5.63 1.16 -5.45
N GLU A 9 6.75 0.74 -6.03
CA GLU A 9 7.95 0.40 -5.27
C GLU A 9 8.48 1.61 -4.50
N ARG A 10 8.50 2.77 -5.13
CA ARG A 10 8.93 4.00 -4.47
C ARG A 10 8.01 4.37 -3.31
N ALA A 11 6.69 4.29 -3.53
CA ALA A 11 5.70 4.56 -2.49
C ALA A 11 5.85 3.57 -1.32
N LEU A 12 6.06 2.29 -1.62
CA LEU A 12 6.33 1.28 -0.60
C LEU A 12 7.53 1.67 0.25
N GLY A 13 8.63 2.05 -0.38
CA GLY A 13 9.85 2.44 0.33
C GLY A 13 9.64 3.65 1.24
N LEU A 14 8.91 4.67 0.75
CA LEU A 14 8.62 5.88 1.52
C LEU A 14 7.71 5.58 2.72
N CYS A 15 6.68 4.78 2.52
CA CYS A 15 5.77 4.41 3.61
C CYS A 15 6.48 3.54 4.66
N TYR A 16 7.31 2.61 4.20
CA TYR A 16 8.10 1.76 5.09
C TYR A 16 9.07 2.58 5.95
N GLU A 17 9.79 3.50 5.30
CA GLU A 17 10.72 4.38 6.01
C GLU A 17 10.01 5.25 7.05
N ALA A 18 8.87 5.82 6.68
CA ALA A 18 8.08 6.65 7.58
C ALA A 18 7.67 5.89 8.83
N GLU A 19 7.18 4.67 8.66
CA GLU A 19 6.77 3.85 9.79
C GLU A 19 7.96 3.47 10.67
N ALA A 20 9.08 3.09 10.07
CA ALA A 20 10.28 2.74 10.82
C ALA A 20 10.83 3.92 11.65
N ARG A 21 10.65 5.14 11.15
CA ARG A 21 11.08 6.36 11.83
C ARG A 21 10.04 6.95 12.78
N GLY A 22 8.82 6.41 12.77
CA GLY A 22 7.70 7.00 13.53
C GLY A 22 7.27 8.34 12.97
N SER A 23 7.47 8.59 11.68
CA SER A 23 7.12 9.85 11.01
C SER A 23 5.91 9.67 10.11
N ALA A 24 5.24 10.76 9.75
CA ALA A 24 4.21 10.71 8.73
C ALA A 24 4.86 10.48 7.35
N PRO A 25 4.23 9.70 6.44
CA PRO A 25 4.76 9.52 5.09
C PRO A 25 4.99 10.82 4.33
N THR A 26 4.12 11.82 4.54
CA THR A 26 4.26 13.12 3.90
C THR A 26 5.49 13.89 4.40
N ALA A 27 5.89 13.71 5.65
CA ALA A 27 7.10 14.32 6.18
C ALA A 27 8.35 13.73 5.52
N VAL A 28 8.38 12.41 5.33
CA VAL A 28 9.49 11.75 4.62
C VAL A 28 9.53 12.21 3.16
N LEU A 29 8.37 12.38 2.55
CA LEU A 29 8.25 12.86 1.18
C LEU A 29 8.87 14.25 1.01
N ASP A 30 8.62 15.14 1.96
CA ASP A 30 9.14 16.52 1.92
C ASP A 30 10.67 16.59 2.08
N GLU A 31 11.28 15.55 2.66
CA GLU A 31 12.72 15.48 2.86
C GLU A 31 13.48 14.99 1.62
N GLN A 32 12.78 14.50 0.60
CA GLN A 32 13.46 13.92 -0.57
C GLN A 32 14.16 15.01 -1.38
N PRO A 33 15.46 14.83 -1.70
CA PRO A 33 16.20 15.83 -2.47
C PRO A 33 15.69 15.97 -3.90
N VAL A 34 15.14 14.88 -4.46
CA VAL A 34 14.51 14.88 -5.78
C VAL A 34 13.08 14.39 -5.60
N PRO A 35 12.09 15.15 -6.09
CA PRO A 35 10.69 14.72 -5.98
C PRO A 35 10.49 13.34 -6.62
N PRO A 36 9.73 12.44 -5.96
CA PRO A 36 9.36 11.16 -6.56
C PRO A 36 8.48 11.36 -7.80
N ASP A 37 8.35 10.29 -8.59
CA ASP A 37 7.43 10.24 -9.71
C ASP A 37 6.02 10.70 -9.29
N PRO A 38 5.29 11.42 -10.17
CA PRO A 38 3.94 11.92 -9.83
C PRO A 38 3.00 10.86 -9.29
N TYR A 39 3.02 9.64 -9.81
CA TYR A 39 2.13 8.60 -9.29
C TYR A 39 2.56 8.11 -7.89
N ALA A 40 3.85 8.08 -7.61
CA ALA A 40 4.31 7.78 -6.25
C ALA A 40 3.81 8.84 -5.27
N LEU A 41 3.80 10.10 -5.67
CA LEU A 41 3.22 11.19 -4.86
C LEU A 41 1.73 10.97 -4.61
N VAL A 42 0.98 10.60 -5.66
CA VAL A 42 -0.45 10.29 -5.51
C VAL A 42 -0.67 9.20 -4.48
N LEU A 43 0.11 8.14 -4.54
CA LEU A 43 -0.03 7.01 -3.61
C LEU A 43 0.30 7.39 -2.17
N VAL A 44 1.43 8.05 -1.95
CA VAL A 44 1.84 8.43 -0.59
C VAL A 44 0.84 9.42 0.03
N ARG A 45 0.45 10.45 -0.73
CA ARG A 45 -0.52 11.44 -0.27
C ARG A 45 -1.90 10.86 -0.08
N GLY A 46 -2.31 9.95 -0.99
CA GLY A 46 -3.61 9.29 -0.92
C GLY A 46 -3.73 8.40 0.31
N VAL A 47 -2.70 7.61 0.59
CA VAL A 47 -2.67 6.77 1.79
C VAL A 47 -2.73 7.65 3.04
N ALA A 48 -1.97 8.74 3.08
CA ALA A 48 -2.00 9.65 4.23
C ALA A 48 -3.36 10.30 4.42
N ALA A 49 -3.98 10.75 3.34
CA ALA A 49 -5.28 11.45 3.38
C ALA A 49 -6.42 10.52 3.81
N HIS A 50 -6.35 9.24 3.46
CA HIS A 50 -7.42 8.27 3.71
C HIS A 50 -7.02 7.18 4.71
N ARG A 51 -6.02 7.45 5.53
CA ARG A 51 -5.44 6.47 6.45
C ARG A 51 -6.45 5.83 7.38
N GLU A 52 -7.35 6.61 7.96
CA GLU A 52 -8.34 6.08 8.88
C GLU A 52 -9.32 5.13 8.19
N GLU A 53 -9.81 5.52 7.02
CA GLU A 53 -10.75 4.71 6.24
C GLU A 53 -10.08 3.44 5.74
N ILE A 54 -8.83 3.55 5.27
CA ILE A 54 -8.04 2.41 4.82
C ILE A 54 -7.84 1.41 5.96
N ASP A 55 -7.37 1.89 7.11
CA ASP A 55 -7.10 1.00 8.24
C ASP A 55 -8.38 0.38 8.81
N ALA A 56 -9.51 1.09 8.70
CA ALA A 56 -10.82 0.53 9.08
C ALA A 56 -11.20 -0.65 8.18
N LEU A 57 -10.97 -0.53 6.87
CA LEU A 57 -11.21 -1.63 5.93
C LEU A 57 -10.29 -2.80 6.20
N LEU A 58 -9.01 -2.55 6.43
CA LEU A 58 -8.05 -3.60 6.76
C LEU A 58 -8.45 -4.32 8.04
N THR A 59 -8.83 -3.59 9.06
CA THR A 59 -9.26 -4.14 10.34
C THR A 59 -10.52 -5.01 10.18
N ARG A 60 -11.48 -4.53 9.40
CA ARG A 60 -12.75 -5.22 9.20
C ARG A 60 -12.59 -6.56 8.47
N TYR A 61 -11.73 -6.60 7.46
CA TYR A 61 -11.64 -7.77 6.57
C TYR A 61 -10.45 -8.68 6.82
N SER A 62 -9.51 -8.29 7.67
CA SER A 62 -8.38 -9.16 8.03
C SER A 62 -8.85 -10.27 8.95
N GLU A 63 -8.50 -11.52 8.60
CA GLU A 63 -8.90 -12.69 9.38
C GLU A 63 -7.81 -13.16 10.36
N HIS A 64 -6.55 -12.85 10.08
CA HIS A 64 -5.44 -13.44 10.81
C HIS A 64 -4.66 -12.46 11.68
N TRP A 65 -4.48 -11.23 11.19
CA TRP A 65 -3.68 -10.22 11.89
C TRP A 65 -4.43 -8.91 12.05
N SER A 66 -4.32 -8.31 13.23
CA SER A 66 -4.66 -6.91 13.39
C SER A 66 -3.63 -6.07 12.64
N VAL A 67 -4.01 -4.86 12.22
CA VAL A 67 -3.14 -3.98 11.43
C VAL A 67 -1.76 -3.79 12.09
N PRO A 68 -1.65 -3.51 13.41
CA PRO A 68 -0.33 -3.34 14.02
C PRO A 68 0.55 -4.59 14.03
N ARG A 69 -0.04 -5.77 13.86
CA ARG A 69 0.69 -7.04 13.87
C ARG A 69 1.09 -7.54 12.49
N MET A 70 0.64 -6.90 11.44
CA MET A 70 1.04 -7.26 10.09
C MET A 70 2.52 -6.99 9.89
N PRO A 71 3.23 -7.82 9.09
CA PRO A 71 4.58 -7.47 8.66
C PRO A 71 4.58 -6.07 8.02
N ALA A 72 5.58 -5.27 8.30
CA ALA A 72 5.60 -3.86 7.89
C ALA A 72 5.46 -3.67 6.37
N VAL A 73 6.10 -4.52 5.57
CA VAL A 73 5.98 -4.45 4.11
C VAL A 73 4.57 -4.80 3.67
N ASP A 74 3.98 -5.85 4.24
CA ASP A 74 2.59 -6.26 3.94
C ASP A 74 1.63 -5.14 4.27
N ARG A 75 1.78 -4.52 5.44
CA ARG A 75 0.94 -3.41 5.88
C ARG A 75 1.01 -2.24 4.90
N ALA A 76 2.22 -1.87 4.48
CA ALA A 76 2.40 -0.77 3.53
C ALA A 76 1.74 -1.10 2.18
N LEU A 77 1.94 -2.31 1.68
CA LEU A 77 1.34 -2.73 0.41
C LEU A 77 -0.17 -2.83 0.48
N LEU A 78 -0.69 -3.30 1.62
CA LEU A 78 -2.13 -3.37 1.85
C LEU A 78 -2.77 -1.98 1.89
N ARG A 79 -2.09 -1.01 2.49
CA ARG A 79 -2.57 0.37 2.50
C ARG A 79 -2.57 0.98 1.11
N ILE A 80 -1.50 0.77 0.34
CA ILE A 80 -1.41 1.26 -1.04
C ILE A 80 -2.47 0.60 -1.91
N GLY A 81 -2.61 -0.72 -1.85
CA GLY A 81 -3.60 -1.46 -2.63
C GLY A 81 -5.03 -1.06 -2.28
N THR A 82 -5.34 -0.90 -1.00
CA THR A 82 -6.65 -0.47 -0.55
C THR A 82 -6.95 0.94 -1.05
N TYR A 83 -5.97 1.84 -1.00
CA TYR A 83 -6.12 3.18 -1.58
C TYR A 83 -6.46 3.09 -3.07
N GLU A 84 -5.71 2.31 -3.83
CA GLU A 84 -5.96 2.18 -5.26
C GLU A 84 -7.34 1.60 -5.56
N LEU A 85 -7.76 0.58 -4.82
CA LEU A 85 -9.08 -0.03 -4.98
C LEU A 85 -10.21 0.96 -4.67
N GLY A 86 -10.05 1.77 -3.65
CA GLY A 86 -11.11 2.64 -3.18
C GLY A 86 -11.16 4.02 -3.83
N TRP A 87 -10.01 4.55 -4.24
CA TRP A 87 -9.91 5.95 -4.67
C TRP A 87 -9.30 6.17 -6.06
N GLU A 88 -8.92 5.08 -6.76
CA GLU A 88 -8.43 5.15 -8.14
C GLU A 88 -9.33 4.28 -9.03
N PRO A 89 -10.55 4.74 -9.33
CA PRO A 89 -11.58 3.89 -9.96
C PRO A 89 -11.26 3.43 -11.38
N ASP A 90 -10.33 4.10 -12.06
CA ASP A 90 -9.95 3.71 -13.42
C ASP A 90 -9.01 2.51 -13.46
N LEU A 91 -8.46 2.10 -12.31
CA LEU A 91 -7.57 0.95 -12.27
C LEU A 91 -8.37 -0.35 -12.16
N PRO A 92 -8.11 -1.35 -13.02
CA PRO A 92 -8.74 -2.66 -12.86
C PRO A 92 -8.33 -3.31 -11.54
N ARG A 93 -9.29 -3.87 -10.82
CA ARG A 93 -9.07 -4.55 -9.54
C ARG A 93 -7.98 -5.62 -9.63
N ALA A 94 -8.06 -6.44 -10.69
CA ALA A 94 -7.10 -7.52 -10.87
C ALA A 94 -5.67 -7.02 -11.00
N VAL A 95 -5.47 -5.87 -11.64
CA VAL A 95 -4.15 -5.25 -11.79
C VAL A 95 -3.65 -4.77 -10.43
N VAL A 96 -4.49 -4.07 -9.67
CA VAL A 96 -4.13 -3.56 -8.35
C VAL A 96 -3.70 -4.71 -7.43
N ILE A 97 -4.51 -5.76 -7.36
CA ILE A 97 -4.24 -6.91 -6.49
C ILE A 97 -2.97 -7.64 -6.93
N ASN A 98 -2.84 -7.93 -8.23
CA ASN A 98 -1.69 -8.64 -8.75
C ASN A 98 -0.37 -7.90 -8.50
N GLU A 99 -0.36 -6.57 -8.69
CA GLU A 99 0.82 -5.76 -8.45
C GLU A 99 1.23 -5.78 -6.98
N ALA A 100 0.27 -5.67 -6.07
CA ALA A 100 0.54 -5.75 -4.64
C ALA A 100 1.08 -7.13 -4.25
N VAL A 101 0.52 -8.19 -4.81
CA VAL A 101 0.96 -9.57 -4.56
C VAL A 101 2.40 -9.79 -5.02
N GLU A 102 2.73 -9.34 -6.23
CA GLU A 102 4.08 -9.49 -6.76
C GLU A 102 5.12 -8.73 -5.93
N LEU A 103 4.78 -7.52 -5.47
CA LEU A 103 5.68 -6.75 -4.60
C LEU A 103 5.82 -7.42 -3.22
N ALA A 104 4.76 -8.00 -2.70
CA ALA A 104 4.84 -8.75 -1.44
C ALA A 104 5.74 -9.99 -1.58
N GLN A 105 5.65 -10.69 -2.69
CA GLN A 105 6.52 -11.84 -2.96
C GLN A 105 7.99 -11.42 -3.08
N GLU A 106 8.24 -10.25 -3.64
CA GLU A 106 9.61 -9.76 -3.83
C GLU A 106 10.24 -9.22 -2.54
N TYR A 107 9.47 -8.49 -1.74
CA TYR A 107 10.02 -7.70 -0.62
C TYR A 107 9.63 -8.18 0.77
N SER A 108 8.76 -9.16 0.89
CA SER A 108 8.27 -9.60 2.19
C SER A 108 8.50 -11.10 2.42
N THR A 109 7.61 -11.74 3.19
CA THR A 109 7.79 -13.14 3.56
C THR A 109 7.22 -14.07 2.50
N LYS A 110 7.57 -15.36 2.63
CA LYS A 110 7.12 -16.42 1.72
C LYS A 110 5.59 -16.48 1.59
N ASP A 111 4.87 -16.22 2.68
CA ASP A 111 3.42 -16.32 2.69
C ASP A 111 2.69 -15.00 2.43
N SER A 112 3.44 -13.91 2.31
CA SER A 112 2.87 -12.57 2.16
C SER A 112 2.02 -12.39 0.92
N GLY A 113 2.43 -12.95 -0.21
CA GLY A 113 1.65 -12.86 -1.45
C GLY A 113 0.24 -13.42 -1.27
N ARG A 114 0.12 -14.55 -0.61
CA ARG A 114 -1.16 -15.20 -0.35
C ARG A 114 -2.03 -14.36 0.60
N PHE A 115 -1.43 -13.84 1.66
CA PHE A 115 -2.11 -12.99 2.62
C PHE A 115 -2.62 -11.70 1.98
N VAL A 116 -1.76 -11.02 1.24
CA VAL A 116 -2.11 -9.77 0.55
C VAL A 116 -3.22 -10.01 -0.48
N ASN A 117 -3.11 -11.08 -1.27
CA ASN A 117 -4.13 -11.43 -2.25
C ASN A 117 -5.49 -11.66 -1.59
N ALA A 118 -5.53 -12.45 -0.54
CA ALA A 118 -6.78 -12.79 0.14
C ALA A 118 -7.46 -11.55 0.73
N LEU A 119 -6.69 -10.70 1.41
CA LEU A 119 -7.26 -9.53 2.07
C LEU A 119 -7.72 -8.47 1.06
N LEU A 120 -6.91 -8.15 0.06
CA LEU A 120 -7.31 -7.18 -0.96
C LEU A 120 -8.49 -7.66 -1.78
N SER A 121 -8.58 -8.97 -2.06
CA SER A 121 -9.73 -9.52 -2.78
C SER A 121 -11.01 -9.38 -1.97
N ARG A 122 -10.97 -9.63 -0.66
CA ARG A 122 -12.13 -9.43 0.20
C ARG A 122 -12.56 -7.97 0.24
N ILE A 123 -11.61 -7.06 0.37
CA ILE A 123 -11.91 -5.62 0.35
C ILE A 123 -12.55 -5.23 -0.98
N ALA A 124 -11.97 -5.67 -2.09
CA ALA A 124 -12.48 -5.35 -3.43
C ALA A 124 -13.92 -5.81 -3.63
N ASP A 125 -14.28 -6.97 -3.07
CA ASP A 125 -15.64 -7.51 -3.20
C ASP A 125 -16.67 -6.68 -2.43
N HIS A 126 -16.26 -5.81 -1.52
CA HIS A 126 -17.16 -5.02 -0.68
C HIS A 126 -17.09 -3.52 -0.97
N LEU A 127 -16.34 -3.12 -1.97
CA LEU A 127 -16.28 -1.71 -2.40
C LEU A 127 -17.28 -1.39 -3.50
#